data_253dfb31a93a95aff2b937c4ff68ebe8
#
_entry.id   253dfb31a93a95aff2b937c4ff68ebe8
#
_cell.length_a   1.000
_cell.length_b   1.000
_cell.length_c   1.000
_cell.angle_alpha   90.00
_cell.angle_beta   90.00
_cell.angle_gamma   90.00
#
_symmetry.space_group_name_H-M   'P 1'
#
loop_
_entity.id
_entity.type
_entity.pdbx_description
1 polymer ?
#
loop_
_entity_poly.entity_id
_entity_poly.type
_entity_poly.pdbx_seq_one_letter_code
_entity_poly.pdbx_strand_id
1 'polypeptide(L)'
;MRPWARWLGLAVVVAAVALPGGAQVPEVRVKDIARISGVRANQLFGYGLVVGLAGTGDSSGAFFTVQSVANMLARLGVTVPASRLRVRNVAAVMATAELGTFAREGDRLDVTLSSLGDARSLVGGVLLQTPLQAADGKVYAVAQGPVVVGGAGEQAGGSKAQINHLTVGRIPGGAIVERGVPTPAGEASVVSLVLLQPDYSTATRVAEAVNRALGGSPATAVDAARVDVAVPPDYPGGLAAFVARVEAVTLRPDAPARVVVNERTGTVVIGGAVRILPVVIAHGNLRIEVRSEPQVSQPPPFSPGQTQVVPRTQVTVTPEPGALVPIPGTNSVQDLARALNALGVGPRDLVAILQALKAAGALQGELV
;
A
#
# COMPACT_ATOMS: atom_id res chain seq x y z
N MET A 1 78.14 5.34 -33.91
CA MET A 1 78.05 6.01 -32.62
C MET A 1 76.58 6.47 -32.46
N ARG A 2 75.84 5.91 -31.55
CA ARG A 2 74.40 6.16 -31.36
C ARG A 2 74.18 7.23 -30.30
N PRO A 3 73.20 8.13 -30.44
CA PRO A 3 72.60 8.86 -29.30
C PRO A 3 71.21 8.35 -28.96
N TRP A 4 70.93 8.21 -27.69
CA TRP A 4 69.72 7.77 -27.06
C TRP A 4 68.70 8.92 -26.95
N ALA A 5 67.50 8.71 -27.44
CA ALA A 5 66.39 9.61 -27.23
C ALA A 5 65.64 9.22 -25.93
N ARG A 6 65.60 10.11 -24.96
CA ARG A 6 64.84 9.99 -23.69
C ARG A 6 63.38 10.37 -23.96
N TRP A 7 62.48 9.44 -23.80
CA TRP A 7 61.02 9.68 -23.74
C TRP A 7 60.65 10.04 -22.32
N LEU A 8 60.24 11.28 -22.06
CA LEU A 8 59.57 11.71 -20.84
C LEU A 8 58.05 11.48 -21.04
N GLY A 9 57.53 10.41 -20.43
CA GLY A 9 56.06 10.16 -20.33
C GLY A 9 55.47 11.06 -19.28
N LEU A 10 54.60 11.98 -19.71
CA LEU A 10 53.78 12.84 -18.85
C LEU A 10 52.56 12.01 -18.38
N ALA A 11 52.60 11.48 -17.15
CA ALA A 11 51.42 10.84 -16.53
C ALA A 11 50.45 11.93 -16.02
N VAL A 12 49.36 12.13 -16.73
CA VAL A 12 48.23 12.97 -16.27
C VAL A 12 47.41 12.13 -15.31
N VAL A 13 47.55 12.38 -14.00
CA VAL A 13 46.67 11.84 -13.00
C VAL A 13 45.35 12.64 -13.00
N VAL A 14 44.31 12.08 -13.59
CA VAL A 14 42.93 12.60 -13.49
C VAL A 14 42.40 12.21 -12.11
N ALA A 15 42.46 13.10 -11.15
CA ALA A 15 41.79 12.95 -9.86
C ALA A 15 40.26 13.08 -10.11
N ALA A 16 39.57 11.95 -10.13
CA ALA A 16 38.12 11.90 -10.10
C ALA A 16 37.62 12.42 -8.74
N VAL A 17 37.18 13.68 -8.72
CA VAL A 17 36.49 14.26 -7.56
C VAL A 17 35.15 13.55 -7.45
N ALA A 18 35.04 12.58 -6.54
CA ALA A 18 33.77 11.98 -6.17
C ALA A 18 32.93 13.05 -5.44
N LEU A 19 31.97 13.64 -6.15
CA LEU A 19 30.95 14.49 -5.56
C LEU A 19 30.17 13.62 -4.54
N PRO A 20 29.95 14.10 -3.30
CA PRO A 20 29.12 13.39 -2.35
C PRO A 20 27.71 13.31 -2.93
N GLY A 21 27.28 12.11 -3.33
CA GLY A 21 25.92 11.83 -3.75
C GLY A 21 24.99 12.08 -2.57
N GLY A 22 24.37 13.24 -2.50
CA GLY A 22 23.26 13.49 -1.59
C GLY A 22 22.21 12.40 -1.84
N ALA A 23 21.71 11.77 -0.78
CA ALA A 23 20.64 10.78 -0.88
C ALA A 23 19.45 11.43 -1.62
N GLN A 24 19.35 11.14 -2.91
CA GLN A 24 18.24 11.62 -3.72
C GLN A 24 17.01 10.83 -3.32
N VAL A 25 15.93 11.52 -2.94
CA VAL A 25 14.62 10.89 -2.79
C VAL A 25 14.31 10.18 -4.11
N PRO A 26 14.04 8.88 -4.09
CA PRO A 26 13.79 8.13 -5.31
C PRO A 26 12.58 8.70 -6.05
N GLU A 27 12.68 8.77 -7.37
CA GLU A 27 11.55 9.12 -8.20
C GLU A 27 10.56 7.95 -8.23
N VAL A 28 9.28 8.25 -8.05
CA VAL A 28 8.19 7.28 -8.10
C VAL A 28 7.24 7.63 -9.24
N ARG A 29 6.55 6.62 -9.78
CA ARG A 29 5.54 6.86 -10.84
C ARG A 29 4.23 7.28 -10.21
N VAL A 30 3.45 8.04 -10.97
CA VAL A 30 2.09 8.45 -10.55
C VAL A 30 1.25 7.25 -10.12
N LYS A 31 1.27 6.13 -10.84
CA LYS A 31 0.52 4.92 -10.50
C LYS A 31 0.90 4.25 -9.18
N ASP A 32 2.10 4.54 -8.64
CA ASP A 32 2.58 3.95 -7.39
C ASP A 32 2.09 4.76 -6.17
N ILE A 33 1.63 6.02 -6.39
CA ILE A 33 1.17 6.94 -5.32
C ILE A 33 -0.26 7.45 -5.51
N ALA A 34 -0.88 7.17 -6.67
CA ALA A 34 -2.24 7.60 -6.96
C ALA A 34 -3.03 6.48 -7.64
N ARG A 35 -4.34 6.56 -7.58
CA ARG A 35 -5.28 5.70 -8.30
C ARG A 35 -6.24 6.55 -9.11
N ILE A 36 -6.79 5.99 -10.17
CA ILE A 36 -7.83 6.65 -10.96
C ILE A 36 -9.15 6.61 -10.18
N SER A 37 -9.82 7.74 -10.11
CA SER A 37 -11.16 7.85 -9.51
C SER A 37 -12.17 7.03 -10.30
N GLY A 38 -13.13 6.41 -9.59
CA GLY A 38 -14.15 5.58 -10.22
C GLY A 38 -13.70 4.16 -10.59
N VAL A 39 -12.42 3.84 -10.45
CA VAL A 39 -11.88 2.49 -10.65
C VAL A 39 -11.85 1.77 -9.30
N ARG A 40 -12.88 0.98 -9.02
CA ARG A 40 -12.97 0.16 -7.80
C ARG A 40 -13.67 -1.16 -8.09
N ALA A 41 -13.28 -2.20 -7.41
CA ALA A 41 -14.04 -3.44 -7.40
C ALA A 41 -15.35 -3.27 -6.62
N ASN A 42 -16.41 -3.94 -7.08
CA ASN A 42 -17.72 -3.95 -6.44
C ASN A 42 -17.96 -5.31 -5.80
N GLN A 43 -18.47 -5.30 -4.58
CA GLN A 43 -18.81 -6.54 -3.87
C GLN A 43 -20.19 -7.01 -4.34
N LEU A 44 -20.26 -8.29 -4.72
CA LEU A 44 -21.51 -8.96 -5.07
C LEU A 44 -21.86 -9.98 -3.98
N PHE A 45 -23.15 -10.13 -3.71
CA PHE A 45 -23.66 -11.15 -2.80
C PHE A 45 -24.96 -11.75 -3.33
N GLY A 46 -25.22 -12.99 -2.91
CA GLY A 46 -26.46 -13.69 -3.28
C GLY A 46 -26.76 -14.81 -2.30
N TYR A 47 -28.06 -15.08 -2.14
CA TYR A 47 -28.54 -16.23 -1.38
C TYR A 47 -28.66 -17.42 -2.30
N GLY A 48 -28.04 -18.55 -1.95
CA GLY A 48 -28.04 -19.77 -2.74
C GLY A 48 -28.25 -21.04 -1.92
N LEU A 49 -28.40 -22.15 -2.65
CA LEU A 49 -28.50 -23.49 -2.08
C LEU A 49 -27.35 -24.35 -2.60
N VAL A 50 -26.65 -25.01 -1.70
CA VAL A 50 -25.68 -26.05 -2.02
C VAL A 50 -26.38 -27.39 -1.81
N VAL A 51 -26.34 -28.24 -2.83
CA VAL A 51 -26.97 -29.57 -2.84
C VAL A 51 -25.92 -30.68 -2.96
N GLY A 52 -26.32 -31.92 -2.74
CA GLY A 52 -25.42 -33.09 -2.85
C GLY A 52 -24.57 -33.34 -1.60
N LEU A 53 -24.87 -32.70 -0.48
CA LEU A 53 -24.18 -32.90 0.79
C LEU A 53 -24.56 -34.25 1.39
N ALA A 54 -23.59 -35.11 1.67
CA ALA A 54 -23.83 -36.47 2.20
C ALA A 54 -24.26 -36.47 3.69
N GLY A 55 -25.42 -35.90 3.98
CA GLY A 55 -25.97 -35.79 5.36
C GLY A 55 -25.33 -34.70 6.20
N THR A 56 -24.46 -33.86 5.65
CA THR A 56 -23.76 -32.76 6.33
C THR A 56 -24.42 -31.40 6.12
N GLY A 57 -25.51 -31.34 5.37
CA GLY A 57 -26.28 -30.14 5.13
C GLY A 57 -27.07 -29.67 6.35
N ASP A 58 -27.94 -28.68 6.14
CA ASP A 58 -28.76 -28.11 7.20
C ASP A 58 -29.74 -29.12 7.81
N SER A 59 -30.04 -28.93 9.08
CA SER A 59 -31.07 -29.72 9.75
C SER A 59 -32.47 -29.19 9.47
N SER A 60 -33.49 -29.93 9.91
CA SER A 60 -34.87 -29.47 9.82
C SER A 60 -35.17 -28.24 10.71
N GLY A 61 -34.22 -27.84 11.57
CA GLY A 61 -34.30 -26.61 12.36
C GLY A 61 -34.02 -25.34 11.54
N ALA A 62 -33.32 -25.46 10.41
CA ALA A 62 -33.09 -24.35 9.47
C ALA A 62 -34.32 -24.13 8.57
N PHE A 63 -35.38 -23.56 9.12
CA PHE A 63 -36.68 -23.39 8.42
C PHE A 63 -36.56 -22.65 7.07
N PHE A 64 -35.65 -21.68 7.00
CA PHE A 64 -35.44 -20.93 5.75
C PHE A 64 -34.88 -21.81 4.63
N THR A 65 -34.02 -22.79 4.93
CA THR A 65 -33.50 -23.76 3.97
C THR A 65 -34.63 -24.66 3.48
N VAL A 66 -35.44 -25.19 4.37
CA VAL A 66 -36.61 -26.01 4.04
C VAL A 66 -37.57 -25.24 3.13
N GLN A 67 -37.89 -23.98 3.49
CA GLN A 67 -38.76 -23.13 2.70
C GLN A 67 -38.19 -22.82 1.33
N SER A 68 -36.89 -22.57 1.23
CA SER A 68 -36.20 -22.29 -0.04
C SER A 68 -36.22 -23.50 -0.97
N VAL A 69 -36.03 -24.71 -0.46
CA VAL A 69 -36.16 -25.94 -1.24
C VAL A 69 -37.61 -26.12 -1.71
N ALA A 70 -38.60 -25.90 -0.86
CA ALA A 70 -40.01 -25.98 -1.24
C ALA A 70 -40.37 -24.99 -2.37
N ASN A 71 -39.90 -23.73 -2.25
CA ASN A 71 -40.10 -22.71 -3.27
C ASN A 71 -39.39 -23.05 -4.59
N MET A 72 -38.19 -23.59 -4.52
CA MET A 72 -37.46 -24.06 -5.70
C MET A 72 -38.20 -25.19 -6.42
N LEU A 73 -38.65 -26.19 -5.69
CA LEU A 73 -39.43 -27.31 -6.24
C LEU A 73 -40.74 -26.81 -6.87
N ALA A 74 -41.45 -25.90 -6.23
CA ALA A 74 -42.66 -25.28 -6.75
C ALA A 74 -42.44 -24.58 -8.10
N ARG A 75 -41.31 -23.85 -8.24
CA ARG A 75 -40.90 -23.23 -9.52
C ARG A 75 -40.66 -24.27 -10.64
N LEU A 76 -40.23 -25.48 -10.27
CA LEU A 76 -40.04 -26.61 -11.18
C LEU A 76 -41.31 -27.45 -11.40
N GLY A 77 -42.45 -26.98 -10.88
CA GLY A 77 -43.77 -27.66 -11.05
C GLY A 77 -44.05 -28.77 -10.00
N VAL A 78 -43.17 -28.91 -8.99
CA VAL A 78 -43.33 -29.93 -7.94
C VAL A 78 -43.78 -29.24 -6.64
N THR A 79 -45.03 -29.41 -6.23
CA THR A 79 -45.56 -28.85 -5.00
C THR A 79 -45.47 -29.82 -3.84
N VAL A 80 -44.60 -29.54 -2.88
CA VAL A 80 -44.40 -30.34 -1.65
C VAL A 80 -44.58 -29.43 -0.42
N PRO A 81 -45.40 -29.84 0.54
CA PRO A 81 -45.49 -29.08 1.82
C PRO A 81 -44.16 -29.02 2.53
N ALA A 82 -43.71 -27.86 2.95
CA ALA A 82 -42.43 -27.65 3.66
C ALA A 82 -42.29 -28.56 4.91
N SER A 83 -43.40 -28.84 5.59
CA SER A 83 -43.42 -29.73 6.77
C SER A 83 -43.04 -31.19 6.50
N ARG A 84 -43.10 -31.64 5.22
CA ARG A 84 -42.71 -33.00 4.79
C ARG A 84 -41.31 -33.09 4.25
N LEU A 85 -40.63 -31.97 4.04
CA LEU A 85 -39.27 -31.94 3.51
C LEU A 85 -38.24 -32.18 4.61
N ARG A 86 -37.23 -32.99 4.29
CA ARG A 86 -36.04 -33.21 5.12
C ARG A 86 -34.82 -32.88 4.28
N VAL A 87 -34.08 -31.87 4.68
CA VAL A 87 -33.03 -31.23 3.84
C VAL A 87 -31.59 -31.52 4.29
N ARG A 88 -31.34 -32.72 4.81
CA ARG A 88 -29.98 -33.11 5.28
C ARG A 88 -28.87 -33.02 4.22
N ASN A 89 -29.23 -33.05 2.94
CA ASN A 89 -28.28 -33.00 1.83
C ASN A 89 -28.24 -31.63 1.14
N VAL A 90 -28.85 -30.62 1.76
CA VAL A 90 -28.91 -29.23 1.24
C VAL A 90 -28.48 -28.28 2.34
N ALA A 91 -27.74 -27.25 1.98
CA ALA A 91 -27.39 -26.13 2.87
C ALA A 91 -27.71 -24.80 2.19
N ALA A 92 -28.28 -23.89 2.97
CA ALA A 92 -28.41 -22.50 2.54
C ALA A 92 -27.08 -21.77 2.75
N VAL A 93 -26.66 -21.03 1.73
CA VAL A 93 -25.38 -20.34 1.73
C VAL A 93 -25.52 -18.90 1.29
N MET A 94 -24.63 -18.05 1.82
CA MET A 94 -24.32 -16.75 1.23
C MET A 94 -23.19 -16.95 0.24
N ALA A 95 -23.43 -16.59 -1.01
CA ALA A 95 -22.43 -16.53 -2.06
C ALA A 95 -21.93 -15.09 -2.19
N THR A 96 -20.62 -14.88 -2.19
CA THR A 96 -20.00 -13.58 -2.39
C THR A 96 -18.95 -13.67 -3.49
N ALA A 97 -18.85 -12.60 -4.28
CA ALA A 97 -17.85 -12.47 -5.33
C ALA A 97 -17.40 -11.01 -5.45
N GLU A 98 -16.24 -10.78 -6.02
CA GLU A 98 -15.71 -9.46 -6.31
C GLU A 98 -15.79 -9.21 -7.81
N LEU A 99 -16.56 -8.19 -8.20
CA LEU A 99 -16.68 -7.75 -9.58
C LEU A 99 -15.64 -6.66 -9.84
N GLY A 100 -14.62 -7.01 -10.61
CA GLY A 100 -13.59 -6.04 -11.03
C GLY A 100 -14.20 -4.93 -11.87
N THR A 101 -13.61 -3.76 -11.82
CA THR A 101 -14.10 -2.55 -12.54
C THR A 101 -14.23 -2.75 -14.05
N PHE A 102 -13.31 -3.53 -14.64
CA PHE A 102 -13.25 -3.77 -16.09
C PHE A 102 -13.83 -5.12 -16.49
N ALA A 103 -14.53 -5.78 -15.56
CA ALA A 103 -15.21 -7.04 -15.87
C ALA A 103 -16.30 -6.84 -16.93
N ARG A 104 -16.30 -7.73 -17.91
CA ARG A 104 -17.24 -7.74 -19.06
C ARG A 104 -18.17 -8.91 -18.97
N GLU A 105 -19.26 -8.82 -19.71
CA GLU A 105 -20.18 -9.96 -19.89
C GLU A 105 -19.42 -11.18 -20.39
N GLY A 106 -19.65 -12.33 -19.73
CA GLY A 106 -18.95 -13.60 -19.98
C GLY A 106 -17.69 -13.82 -19.16
N ASP A 107 -17.14 -12.82 -18.47
CA ASP A 107 -16.00 -13.00 -17.57
C ASP A 107 -16.37 -13.91 -16.39
N ARG A 108 -15.37 -14.63 -15.88
CA ARG A 108 -15.55 -15.53 -14.74
C ARG A 108 -14.99 -14.93 -13.47
N LEU A 109 -15.78 -15.09 -12.39
CA LEU A 109 -15.39 -14.61 -11.05
C LEU A 109 -15.29 -15.79 -10.08
N ASP A 110 -14.37 -15.72 -9.17
CA ASP A 110 -14.29 -16.61 -8.02
C ASP A 110 -15.43 -16.30 -7.05
N VAL A 111 -16.05 -17.36 -6.54
CA VAL A 111 -17.15 -17.25 -5.58
C VAL A 111 -16.73 -17.86 -4.26
N THR A 112 -16.98 -17.14 -3.17
CA THR A 112 -16.84 -17.64 -1.81
C THR A 112 -18.23 -17.94 -1.26
N LEU A 113 -18.38 -19.12 -0.67
CA LEU A 113 -19.62 -19.59 -0.06
C LEU A 113 -19.45 -19.69 1.44
N SER A 114 -20.44 -19.21 2.19
CA SER A 114 -20.50 -19.35 3.65
C SER A 114 -21.87 -19.91 4.04
N SER A 115 -21.91 -20.97 4.83
CA SER A 115 -23.16 -21.54 5.33
C SER A 115 -23.90 -20.54 6.21
N LEU A 116 -25.20 -20.41 5.99
CA LEU A 116 -26.10 -19.57 6.79
C LEU A 116 -26.84 -20.35 7.88
N GLY A 117 -26.99 -21.67 7.64
CA GLY A 117 -27.70 -22.55 8.56
C GLY A 117 -26.76 -23.30 9.50
N ASP A 118 -27.18 -24.50 9.88
CA ASP A 118 -26.46 -25.37 10.79
C ASP A 118 -25.75 -26.53 10.06
N ALA A 119 -25.46 -26.37 8.77
CA ALA A 119 -24.69 -27.32 7.99
C ALA A 119 -23.31 -27.56 8.61
N ARG A 120 -22.89 -28.81 8.68
CA ARG A 120 -21.61 -29.21 9.26
C ARG A 120 -20.47 -29.16 8.27
N SER A 121 -20.76 -29.32 6.98
CA SER A 121 -19.77 -29.31 5.91
C SER A 121 -20.40 -29.07 4.55
N LEU A 122 -19.72 -28.31 3.70
CA LEU A 122 -20.07 -28.08 2.30
C LEU A 122 -19.27 -28.97 1.34
N VAL A 123 -18.44 -29.89 1.84
CA VAL A 123 -17.59 -30.78 1.04
C VAL A 123 -18.43 -31.64 0.12
N GLY A 124 -18.05 -31.70 -1.16
CA GLY A 124 -18.72 -32.50 -2.20
C GLY A 124 -20.02 -31.88 -2.70
N GLY A 125 -20.45 -30.74 -2.15
CA GLY A 125 -21.66 -30.07 -2.59
C GLY A 125 -21.49 -29.32 -3.92
N VAL A 126 -22.63 -29.00 -4.53
CA VAL A 126 -22.72 -28.19 -5.75
C VAL A 126 -23.66 -27.02 -5.49
N LEU A 127 -23.20 -25.80 -5.76
CA LEU A 127 -24.04 -24.60 -5.70
C LEU A 127 -25.01 -24.62 -6.88
N LEU A 128 -26.29 -24.47 -6.60
CA LEU A 128 -27.32 -24.23 -7.61
C LEU A 128 -27.21 -22.81 -8.15
N GLN A 129 -27.79 -22.60 -9.33
CA GLN A 129 -27.80 -21.29 -9.98
C GLN A 129 -28.27 -20.21 -9.01
N THR A 130 -27.38 -19.26 -8.73
CA THR A 130 -27.55 -18.23 -7.69
C THR A 130 -27.23 -16.87 -8.28
N PRO A 131 -28.21 -15.95 -8.36
CA PRO A 131 -27.96 -14.59 -8.79
C PRO A 131 -27.16 -13.83 -7.74
N LEU A 132 -26.13 -13.11 -8.18
CA LEU A 132 -25.28 -12.24 -7.36
C LEU A 132 -25.63 -10.78 -7.64
N GLN A 133 -26.00 -10.07 -6.60
CA GLN A 133 -26.46 -8.67 -6.65
C GLN A 133 -25.39 -7.76 -6.03
N ALA A 134 -25.32 -6.51 -6.54
CA ALA A 134 -24.58 -5.45 -5.89
C ALA A 134 -25.47 -4.68 -4.89
N ALA A 135 -24.91 -3.67 -4.24
CA ALA A 135 -25.62 -2.85 -3.25
C ALA A 135 -26.85 -2.07 -3.83
N ASP A 136 -26.89 -1.91 -5.16
CA ASP A 136 -28.02 -1.30 -5.87
C ASP A 136 -29.20 -2.27 -6.13
N GLY A 137 -29.07 -3.53 -5.68
CA GLY A 137 -30.09 -4.57 -5.84
C GLY A 137 -30.15 -5.18 -7.24
N LYS A 138 -29.28 -4.79 -8.17
CA LYS A 138 -29.24 -5.36 -9.51
C LYS A 138 -28.34 -6.58 -9.56
N VAL A 139 -28.75 -7.56 -10.39
CA VAL A 139 -27.94 -8.76 -10.65
C VAL A 139 -26.85 -8.42 -11.67
N TYR A 140 -25.62 -8.72 -11.31
CA TYR A 140 -24.43 -8.52 -12.14
C TYR A 140 -23.75 -9.80 -12.57
N ALA A 141 -23.90 -10.88 -11.79
CA ALA A 141 -23.34 -12.17 -12.13
C ALA A 141 -24.26 -13.31 -11.67
N VAL A 142 -24.07 -14.48 -12.22
CA VAL A 142 -24.77 -15.70 -11.82
C VAL A 142 -23.76 -16.77 -11.47
N ALA A 143 -23.86 -17.30 -10.25
CA ALA A 143 -22.95 -18.30 -9.70
C ALA A 143 -23.54 -19.70 -9.74
N GLN A 144 -22.72 -20.70 -10.12
CA GLN A 144 -23.05 -22.12 -10.08
C GLN A 144 -21.77 -22.95 -10.12
N GLY A 145 -21.77 -24.11 -9.48
CA GLY A 145 -20.66 -25.07 -9.66
C GLY A 145 -20.31 -25.88 -8.42
N PRO A 146 -19.35 -26.79 -8.56
CA PRO A 146 -18.88 -27.64 -7.46
C PRO A 146 -18.12 -26.82 -6.43
N VAL A 147 -18.41 -27.10 -5.16
CA VAL A 147 -17.78 -26.39 -4.03
C VAL A 147 -16.47 -27.07 -3.64
N VAL A 148 -15.40 -26.30 -3.65
CA VAL A 148 -14.10 -26.71 -3.12
C VAL A 148 -13.96 -26.14 -1.72
N VAL A 149 -13.87 -26.99 -0.71
CA VAL A 149 -13.61 -26.61 0.67
C VAL A 149 -12.10 -26.66 0.91
N GLY A 150 -11.50 -25.54 1.29
CA GLY A 150 -10.06 -25.48 1.55
C GLY A 150 -9.67 -26.26 2.79
N GLY A 151 -8.66 -27.09 2.64
CA GLY A 151 -8.02 -27.85 3.70
C GLY A 151 -6.96 -28.72 3.10
N ALA A 152 -5.72 -28.26 2.98
CA ALA A 152 -4.59 -29.13 2.79
C ALA A 152 -4.42 -29.97 4.05
N GLY A 153 -4.84 -31.23 3.97
CA GLY A 153 -4.46 -32.25 4.94
C GLY A 153 -3.04 -32.66 4.68
N GLU A 154 -2.04 -31.96 5.19
CA GLU A 154 -0.71 -32.54 5.33
C GLU A 154 -0.75 -33.51 6.49
N GLN A 155 -0.72 -34.80 6.15
CA GLN A 155 -0.41 -35.88 7.08
C GLN A 155 1.11 -35.92 7.26
N ALA A 156 1.60 -35.22 8.27
CA ALA A 156 2.95 -35.41 8.78
C ALA A 156 2.83 -35.91 10.23
N GLY A 157 3.13 -37.19 10.44
CA GLY A 157 3.50 -37.73 11.75
C GLY A 157 2.47 -37.62 12.88
N GLY A 158 1.37 -38.32 12.81
CA GLY A 158 0.68 -38.77 14.04
C GLY A 158 -0.15 -37.79 14.86
N SER A 159 -0.25 -36.51 14.50
CA SER A 159 -1.07 -35.51 15.19
C SER A 159 -2.06 -34.86 14.23
N LYS A 160 -3.36 -35.16 14.38
CA LYS A 160 -4.44 -34.50 13.67
C LYS A 160 -4.74 -33.14 14.30
N ALA A 161 -4.12 -32.07 13.81
CA ALA A 161 -4.62 -30.71 13.98
C ALA A 161 -5.28 -30.28 12.67
N GLN A 162 -6.51 -30.71 12.43
CA GLN A 162 -7.29 -30.33 11.24
C GLN A 162 -8.09 -29.08 11.60
N ILE A 163 -7.54 -27.89 11.31
CA ILE A 163 -8.26 -26.61 11.38
C ILE A 163 -8.84 -26.34 9.99
N ASN A 164 -9.90 -27.02 9.63
CA ASN A 164 -10.63 -26.79 8.39
C ASN A 164 -12.00 -26.20 8.74
N HIS A 165 -12.26 -24.97 8.27
CA HIS A 165 -13.60 -24.42 8.29
C HIS A 165 -14.44 -25.07 7.17
N LEU A 166 -15.05 -26.21 7.47
CA LEU A 166 -15.82 -27.01 6.51
C LEU A 166 -17.11 -26.30 6.03
N THR A 167 -17.51 -25.23 6.69
CA THR A 167 -18.70 -24.43 6.41
C THR A 167 -18.44 -23.27 5.47
N VAL A 168 -17.18 -23.07 5.05
CA VAL A 168 -16.78 -22.08 4.03
C VAL A 168 -16.14 -22.82 2.87
N GLY A 169 -16.55 -22.49 1.64
CA GLY A 169 -16.01 -23.07 0.43
C GLY A 169 -15.77 -22.02 -0.65
N ARG A 170 -15.09 -22.39 -1.71
CA ARG A 170 -14.87 -21.56 -2.90
C ARG A 170 -15.27 -22.32 -4.14
N ILE A 171 -15.68 -21.58 -5.16
CA ILE A 171 -15.90 -22.08 -6.52
C ILE A 171 -15.04 -21.22 -7.45
N PRO A 172 -13.84 -21.69 -7.83
CA PRO A 172 -12.98 -20.94 -8.75
C PRO A 172 -13.67 -20.75 -10.10
N GLY A 173 -13.74 -19.50 -10.58
CA GLY A 173 -14.45 -19.16 -11.81
C GLY A 173 -15.94 -19.54 -11.81
N GLY A 174 -16.54 -19.66 -10.63
CA GLY A 174 -17.90 -20.20 -10.46
C GLY A 174 -19.03 -19.24 -10.79
N ALA A 175 -18.78 -17.96 -10.94
CA ALA A 175 -19.77 -17.01 -11.40
C ALA A 175 -19.41 -16.48 -12.79
N ILE A 176 -20.44 -16.24 -13.60
CA ILE A 176 -20.34 -15.61 -14.92
C ILE A 176 -20.95 -14.23 -14.81
N VAL A 177 -20.25 -13.22 -15.30
CA VAL A 177 -20.74 -11.83 -15.36
C VAL A 177 -21.82 -11.72 -16.43
N GLU A 178 -23.00 -11.31 -16.03
CA GLU A 178 -24.15 -11.08 -16.93
C GLU A 178 -24.28 -9.60 -17.32
N ARG A 179 -23.66 -8.71 -16.54
CA ARG A 179 -23.71 -7.26 -16.77
C ARG A 179 -22.43 -6.62 -16.22
N GLY A 180 -21.76 -5.85 -17.06
CA GLY A 180 -20.64 -5.00 -16.61
C GLY A 180 -21.12 -3.78 -15.82
N VAL A 181 -20.27 -3.24 -14.97
CA VAL A 181 -20.52 -1.95 -14.31
C VAL A 181 -20.18 -0.85 -15.30
N PRO A 182 -21.11 0.10 -15.58
CA PRO A 182 -20.77 1.27 -16.38
C PRO A 182 -19.61 2.03 -15.73
N THR A 183 -18.48 2.05 -16.39
CA THR A 183 -17.30 2.79 -15.90
C THR A 183 -17.32 4.16 -16.56
N PRO A 184 -17.27 5.27 -15.80
CA PRO A 184 -17.22 6.62 -16.36
C PRO A 184 -15.96 6.86 -17.23
N ALA A 185 -15.01 5.95 -17.16
CA ALA A 185 -13.70 6.08 -17.81
C ALA A 185 -13.75 5.98 -19.35
N GLY A 186 -14.85 5.57 -19.97
CA GLY A 186 -14.92 5.38 -21.44
C GLY A 186 -15.13 6.67 -22.25
N GLU A 187 -15.76 7.69 -21.69
CA GLU A 187 -16.13 8.94 -22.35
C GLU A 187 -15.71 10.19 -21.54
N ALA A 188 -14.87 10.01 -20.54
CA ALA A 188 -14.51 11.08 -19.63
C ALA A 188 -13.59 12.11 -20.32
N SER A 189 -14.05 13.35 -20.40
CA SER A 189 -13.21 14.49 -20.75
C SER A 189 -12.17 14.85 -19.68
N VAL A 190 -12.27 14.26 -18.50
CA VAL A 190 -11.38 14.49 -17.35
C VAL A 190 -11.10 13.16 -16.66
N VAL A 191 -9.84 12.85 -16.43
CA VAL A 191 -9.38 11.75 -15.59
C VAL A 191 -8.98 12.31 -14.24
N SER A 192 -9.63 11.88 -13.17
CA SER A 192 -9.31 12.28 -11.80
C SER A 192 -8.36 11.26 -11.16
N LEU A 193 -7.19 11.72 -10.78
CA LEU A 193 -6.21 10.96 -10.00
C LEU A 193 -6.47 11.23 -8.50
N VAL A 194 -6.55 10.18 -7.70
CA VAL A 194 -6.72 10.27 -6.25
C VAL A 194 -5.46 9.74 -5.59
N LEU A 195 -4.78 10.59 -4.85
CA LEU A 195 -3.57 10.23 -4.09
C LEU A 195 -3.91 9.21 -3.00
N LEU A 196 -3.06 8.22 -2.83
CA LEU A 196 -3.18 7.21 -1.76
C LEU A 196 -2.95 7.83 -0.37
N GLN A 197 -2.09 8.85 -0.32
CA GLN A 197 -1.83 9.67 0.87
C GLN A 197 -2.09 11.12 0.51
N PRO A 198 -3.14 11.74 1.08
CA PRO A 198 -3.48 13.14 0.81
C PRO A 198 -2.37 14.09 1.28
N ASP A 199 -1.83 14.90 0.35
CA ASP A 199 -0.84 15.94 0.63
C ASP A 199 -0.87 17.01 -0.47
N TYR A 200 -1.02 18.29 -0.08
CA TYR A 200 -1.10 19.41 -1.02
C TYR A 200 0.17 19.59 -1.86
N SER A 201 1.35 19.41 -1.22
CA SER A 201 2.64 19.54 -1.92
C SER A 201 2.80 18.46 -2.97
N THR A 202 2.46 17.20 -2.64
CA THR A 202 2.51 16.07 -3.58
C THR A 202 1.47 16.22 -4.68
N ALA A 203 0.24 16.66 -4.38
CA ALA A 203 -0.80 16.91 -5.38
C ALA A 203 -0.35 17.96 -6.42
N THR A 204 0.25 19.05 -5.96
CA THR A 204 0.79 20.10 -6.84
C THR A 204 1.95 19.57 -7.69
N ARG A 205 2.89 18.82 -7.09
CA ARG A 205 4.01 18.19 -7.83
C ARG A 205 3.53 17.19 -8.88
N VAL A 206 2.47 16.42 -8.60
CA VAL A 206 1.84 15.52 -9.58
C VAL A 206 1.28 16.31 -10.74
N ALA A 207 0.50 17.38 -10.48
CA ALA A 207 -0.04 18.23 -11.54
C ALA A 207 1.06 18.84 -12.41
N GLU A 208 2.12 19.38 -11.80
CA GLU A 208 3.26 19.94 -12.51
C GLU A 208 4.02 18.91 -13.34
N ALA A 209 4.23 17.70 -12.80
CA ALA A 209 4.92 16.63 -13.51
C ALA A 209 4.12 16.14 -14.72
N VAL A 210 2.80 15.98 -14.55
CA VAL A 210 1.88 15.62 -15.65
C VAL A 210 1.85 16.71 -16.70
N ASN A 211 1.76 18.00 -16.32
CA ASN A 211 1.76 19.13 -17.23
C ASN A 211 3.05 19.18 -18.05
N ARG A 212 4.20 18.95 -17.44
CA ARG A 212 5.50 18.88 -18.15
C ARG A 212 5.55 17.69 -19.14
N ALA A 213 5.01 16.54 -18.77
CA ALA A 213 5.06 15.33 -19.57
C ALA A 213 4.10 15.36 -20.78
N LEU A 214 2.95 16.03 -20.62
CA LEU A 214 1.92 16.12 -21.67
C LEU A 214 2.05 17.38 -22.54
N GLY A 215 2.74 18.41 -22.03
CA GLY A 215 2.77 19.74 -22.63
C GLY A 215 1.51 20.55 -22.32
N GLY A 216 1.67 21.81 -21.96
CA GLY A 216 0.55 22.69 -21.59
C GLY A 216 0.18 22.57 -20.11
N SER A 217 -1.10 22.74 -19.79
CA SER A 217 -1.61 22.72 -18.40
C SER A 217 -2.88 21.88 -18.27
N PRO A 218 -2.90 20.62 -18.75
CA PRO A 218 -4.09 19.78 -18.66
C PRO A 218 -4.38 19.29 -17.23
N ALA A 219 -3.40 19.26 -16.33
CA ALA A 219 -3.55 18.79 -14.97
C ALA A 219 -3.65 19.93 -13.95
N THR A 220 -4.61 19.81 -13.04
CA THR A 220 -4.87 20.77 -11.97
C THR A 220 -5.07 20.02 -10.65
N ALA A 221 -4.34 20.40 -9.60
CA ALA A 221 -4.59 19.93 -8.24
C ALA A 221 -5.86 20.62 -7.70
N VAL A 222 -6.87 19.82 -7.39
CA VAL A 222 -8.17 20.31 -6.88
C VAL A 222 -8.11 20.44 -5.35
N ASP A 223 -7.54 19.43 -4.70
CA ASP A 223 -7.34 19.39 -3.26
C ASP A 223 -6.11 18.52 -2.91
N ALA A 224 -5.89 18.26 -1.62
CA ALA A 224 -4.76 17.44 -1.15
C ALA A 224 -4.75 16.00 -1.67
N ALA A 225 -5.90 15.49 -2.10
CA ALA A 225 -6.07 14.09 -2.52
C ALA A 225 -6.33 13.96 -4.01
N ARG A 226 -6.83 15.01 -4.69
CA ARG A 226 -7.35 14.92 -6.05
C ARG A 226 -6.62 15.83 -7.02
N VAL A 227 -6.22 15.24 -8.14
CA VAL A 227 -5.67 15.94 -9.31
C VAL A 227 -6.51 15.58 -10.52
N ASP A 228 -7.11 16.57 -11.17
CA ASP A 228 -7.89 16.40 -12.37
C ASP A 228 -7.02 16.65 -13.59
N VAL A 229 -7.10 15.74 -14.58
CA VAL A 229 -6.34 15.80 -15.84
C VAL A 229 -7.31 15.82 -17.00
N ALA A 230 -7.35 16.91 -17.74
CA ALA A 230 -8.17 17.03 -18.93
C ALA A 230 -7.65 16.11 -20.06
N VAL A 231 -8.54 15.33 -20.65
CA VAL A 231 -8.23 14.41 -21.75
C VAL A 231 -8.45 15.14 -23.06
N PRO A 232 -7.44 15.26 -23.92
CA PRO A 232 -7.66 15.79 -25.28
C PRO A 232 -8.62 14.87 -26.06
N PRO A 233 -9.64 15.41 -26.77
CA PRO A 233 -10.66 14.60 -27.45
C PRO A 233 -10.05 13.67 -28.52
N ASP A 234 -8.99 14.07 -29.18
CA ASP A 234 -8.31 13.30 -30.24
C ASP A 234 -6.95 12.77 -29.83
N TYR A 235 -6.81 12.33 -28.57
CA TYR A 235 -5.53 11.82 -28.10
C TYR A 235 -5.15 10.53 -28.86
N PRO A 236 -3.93 10.44 -29.45
CA PRO A 236 -3.49 9.27 -30.19
C PRO A 236 -3.51 8.00 -29.33
N GLY A 237 -4.26 6.98 -29.76
CA GLY A 237 -4.43 5.74 -29.00
C GLY A 237 -5.56 5.78 -27.96
N GLY A 238 -6.32 6.87 -27.91
CA GLY A 238 -7.50 7.00 -27.04
C GLY A 238 -7.20 7.11 -25.56
N LEU A 239 -8.24 6.99 -24.73
CA LEU A 239 -8.17 7.18 -23.29
C LEU A 239 -7.18 6.21 -22.59
N ALA A 240 -7.12 4.95 -23.02
CA ALA A 240 -6.23 3.98 -22.40
C ALA A 240 -4.75 4.33 -22.56
N ALA A 241 -4.36 4.81 -23.77
CA ALA A 241 -3.00 5.27 -24.03
C ALA A 241 -2.67 6.56 -23.25
N PHE A 242 -3.65 7.46 -23.14
CA PHE A 242 -3.53 8.67 -22.33
C PHE A 242 -3.28 8.34 -20.87
N VAL A 243 -4.13 7.49 -20.29
CA VAL A 243 -4.01 7.06 -18.88
C VAL A 243 -2.67 6.38 -18.63
N ALA A 244 -2.26 5.45 -19.50
CA ALA A 244 -0.97 4.76 -19.37
C ALA A 244 0.20 5.75 -19.37
N ARG A 245 0.14 6.81 -20.19
CA ARG A 245 1.15 7.85 -20.21
C ARG A 245 1.17 8.67 -18.92
N VAL A 246 0.00 9.04 -18.40
CA VAL A 246 -0.12 9.76 -17.12
C VAL A 246 0.41 8.91 -15.97
N GLU A 247 0.04 7.64 -15.91
CA GLU A 247 0.50 6.69 -14.88
C GLU A 247 2.01 6.47 -14.89
N ALA A 248 2.65 6.57 -16.06
CA ALA A 248 4.08 6.38 -16.21
C ALA A 248 4.91 7.62 -15.83
N VAL A 249 4.29 8.78 -15.61
CA VAL A 249 4.97 10.01 -15.22
C VAL A 249 5.68 9.82 -13.90
N THR A 250 6.96 10.21 -13.83
CA THR A 250 7.76 10.14 -12.61
C THR A 250 7.86 11.50 -11.92
N LEU A 251 7.86 11.46 -10.59
CA LEU A 251 8.02 12.64 -9.74
C LEU A 251 8.65 12.26 -8.40
N ARG A 252 9.04 13.28 -7.65
CA ARG A 252 9.50 13.13 -6.25
C ARG A 252 8.36 13.58 -5.33
N PRO A 253 7.64 12.65 -4.68
CA PRO A 253 6.60 13.00 -3.72
C PRO A 253 7.21 13.69 -2.50
N ASP A 254 6.40 14.42 -1.77
CA ASP A 254 6.80 14.88 -0.45
C ASP A 254 6.76 13.71 0.53
N ALA A 255 7.83 13.53 1.29
CA ALA A 255 7.90 12.49 2.30
C ALA A 255 7.63 13.12 3.66
N PRO A 256 6.60 12.67 4.40
CA PRO A 256 6.35 13.17 5.73
C PRO A 256 7.56 12.93 6.63
N ALA A 257 7.96 13.95 7.39
CA ALA A 257 9.00 13.83 8.40
C ALA A 257 8.45 12.98 9.56
N ARG A 258 8.75 11.67 9.53
CA ARG A 258 8.21 10.70 10.51
C ARG A 258 9.29 9.80 11.07
N VAL A 259 9.19 9.54 12.37
CA VAL A 259 9.94 8.52 13.08
C VAL A 259 8.95 7.49 13.62
N VAL A 260 9.13 6.23 13.23
CA VAL A 260 8.32 5.11 13.73
C VAL A 260 9.12 4.32 14.74
N VAL A 261 8.54 4.09 15.91
CA VAL A 261 9.19 3.44 17.04
C VAL A 261 8.36 2.25 17.49
N ASN A 262 8.98 1.08 17.56
CA ASN A 262 8.38 -0.10 18.18
C ASN A 262 9.11 -0.40 19.49
N GLU A 263 8.53 -0.02 20.61
CA GLU A 263 9.10 -0.20 21.94
C GLU A 263 9.30 -1.67 22.32
N ARG A 264 8.43 -2.55 21.85
CA ARG A 264 8.51 -3.98 22.17
C ARG A 264 9.70 -4.67 21.53
N THR A 265 10.04 -4.29 20.28
CA THR A 265 11.16 -4.88 19.53
C THR A 265 12.41 -4.02 19.56
N GLY A 266 12.32 -2.77 20.03
CA GLY A 266 13.40 -1.79 19.98
C GLY A 266 13.72 -1.31 18.55
N THR A 267 12.78 -1.48 17.60
CA THR A 267 12.99 -1.06 16.22
C THR A 267 12.68 0.43 16.06
N VAL A 268 13.59 1.19 15.49
CA VAL A 268 13.41 2.60 15.15
C VAL A 268 13.60 2.80 13.66
N VAL A 269 12.59 3.32 12.97
CA VAL A 269 12.66 3.67 11.54
C VAL A 269 12.59 5.19 11.42
N ILE A 270 13.59 5.79 10.81
CA ILE A 270 13.74 7.24 10.72
C ILE A 270 13.60 7.67 9.27
N GLY A 271 12.60 8.52 8.99
CA GLY A 271 12.43 9.17 7.69
C GLY A 271 13.53 10.19 7.41
N GLY A 272 13.96 10.32 6.15
CA GLY A 272 15.10 11.16 5.76
C GLY A 272 14.91 12.67 5.98
N ALA A 273 13.66 13.15 6.13
CA ALA A 273 13.33 14.57 6.27
C ALA A 273 13.22 15.07 7.73
N VAL A 274 13.39 14.17 8.72
CA VAL A 274 13.24 14.52 10.14
C VAL A 274 14.46 15.30 10.65
N ARG A 275 14.20 16.51 11.17
CA ARG A 275 15.25 17.42 11.67
C ARG A 275 15.14 17.63 13.18
N ILE A 276 16.25 18.02 13.79
CA ILE A 276 16.33 18.36 15.21
C ILE A 276 16.73 19.84 15.33
N LEU A 277 16.00 20.60 16.15
CA LEU A 277 16.37 21.95 16.52
C LEU A 277 17.49 21.93 17.59
N PRO A 278 18.26 23.02 17.75
CA PRO A 278 19.24 23.12 18.81
C PRO A 278 18.61 22.82 20.17
N VAL A 279 19.19 21.87 20.90
CA VAL A 279 18.65 21.40 22.18
C VAL A 279 19.76 20.74 23.00
N VAL A 280 19.61 20.78 24.31
CA VAL A 280 20.44 20.05 25.26
C VAL A 280 19.57 19.03 26.00
N ILE A 281 19.99 17.78 26.00
CA ILE A 281 19.29 16.69 26.69
C ILE A 281 20.26 16.01 27.62
N ALA A 282 19.82 15.69 28.83
CA ALA A 282 20.50 14.79 29.76
C ALA A 282 19.64 13.52 29.92
N HIS A 283 20.21 12.36 29.65
CA HIS A 283 19.55 11.08 29.83
C HIS A 283 20.53 10.08 30.50
N GLY A 284 20.25 9.70 31.74
CA GLY A 284 21.17 8.87 32.53
C GLY A 284 22.52 9.57 32.71
N ASN A 285 23.60 8.93 32.27
CA ASN A 285 24.97 9.47 32.29
C ASN A 285 25.37 10.14 30.96
N LEU A 286 24.45 10.35 30.05
CA LEU A 286 24.70 10.95 28.73
C LEU A 286 24.21 12.39 28.69
N ARG A 287 25.06 13.31 28.26
CA ARG A 287 24.69 14.68 27.90
C ARG A 287 24.80 14.86 26.40
N ILE A 288 23.68 15.16 25.76
CA ILE A 288 23.58 15.37 24.32
C ILE A 288 23.32 16.84 24.06
N GLU A 289 24.19 17.47 23.30
CA GLU A 289 24.05 18.86 22.90
C GLU A 289 24.04 18.96 21.37
N VAL A 290 22.95 19.48 20.83
CA VAL A 290 22.81 19.78 19.39
C VAL A 290 22.95 21.29 19.23
N ARG A 291 24.04 21.74 18.59
CA ARG A 291 24.32 23.16 18.29
C ARG A 291 24.30 23.38 16.78
N SER A 292 23.82 24.53 16.35
CA SER A 292 23.93 25.00 14.98
C SER A 292 24.88 26.17 14.92
N GLU A 293 26.05 25.99 14.35
CA GLU A 293 27.02 27.08 14.14
C GLU A 293 27.08 27.41 12.65
N PRO A 294 26.83 28.67 12.24
CA PRO A 294 27.00 29.08 10.86
C PRO A 294 28.50 29.13 10.51
N GLN A 295 28.96 28.33 9.57
CA GLN A 295 30.31 28.42 9.05
C GLN A 295 30.32 29.34 7.82
N VAL A 296 31.04 30.44 7.92
CA VAL A 296 31.23 31.37 6.81
C VAL A 296 32.38 30.86 5.95
N SER A 297 32.07 30.39 4.74
CA SER A 297 33.08 30.10 3.73
C SER A 297 33.44 31.42 3.03
N GLN A 298 34.59 31.98 3.35
CA GLN A 298 35.14 33.13 2.63
C GLN A 298 36.05 32.65 1.51
N PRO A 299 35.85 33.13 0.28
CA PRO A 299 36.81 32.88 -0.80
C PRO A 299 38.16 33.55 -0.47
N PRO A 300 39.28 32.98 -0.96
CA PRO A 300 40.59 33.60 -0.79
C PRO A 300 40.60 35.05 -1.30
N PRO A 301 41.42 35.92 -0.72
CA PRO A 301 41.55 37.30 -1.21
C PRO A 301 41.88 37.32 -2.71
N PHE A 302 41.19 38.18 -3.47
CA PHE A 302 41.30 38.33 -4.91
C PHE A 302 40.67 37.21 -5.80
N SER A 303 39.82 36.34 -5.24
CA SER A 303 39.02 35.36 -5.99
C SER A 303 37.62 35.92 -6.31
N PRO A 304 37.05 35.73 -7.53
CA PRO A 304 35.70 36.18 -7.88
C PRO A 304 34.61 35.28 -7.29
N GLY A 305 34.69 34.93 -6.01
CA GLY A 305 33.69 34.11 -5.30
C GLY A 305 32.82 34.96 -4.38
N GLN A 306 31.55 34.53 -4.20
CA GLN A 306 30.65 35.16 -3.23
C GLN A 306 30.75 34.45 -1.87
N THR A 307 30.73 35.20 -0.78
CA THR A 307 30.66 34.65 0.59
C THR A 307 29.34 33.91 0.75
N GLN A 308 29.41 32.60 1.02
CA GLN A 308 28.24 31.77 1.26
C GLN A 308 28.23 31.29 2.71
N VAL A 309 27.16 31.61 3.43
CA VAL A 309 26.96 31.13 4.80
C VAL A 309 26.30 29.74 4.74
N VAL A 310 27.02 28.71 5.15
CA VAL A 310 26.48 27.36 5.20
C VAL A 310 26.25 26.98 6.66
N PRO A 311 25.01 26.75 7.11
CA PRO A 311 24.77 26.29 8.47
C PRO A 311 25.37 24.89 8.66
N ARG A 312 26.32 24.77 9.57
CA ARG A 312 26.82 23.47 10.07
C ARG A 312 26.29 23.23 11.46
N THR A 313 25.69 22.07 11.67
CA THR A 313 25.27 21.65 13.01
C THR A 313 26.23 20.62 13.54
N GLN A 314 26.63 20.80 14.79
CA GLN A 314 27.42 19.83 15.54
C GLN A 314 26.53 19.20 16.60
N VAL A 315 26.57 17.87 16.64
CA VAL A 315 25.99 17.08 17.74
C VAL A 315 27.13 16.60 18.61
N THR A 316 27.14 17.04 19.86
CA THR A 316 28.15 16.61 20.84
C THR A 316 27.48 15.72 21.88
N VAL A 317 28.00 14.52 22.07
CA VAL A 317 27.56 13.61 23.13
C VAL A 317 28.72 13.38 24.08
N THR A 318 28.52 13.66 25.35
CA THR A 318 29.56 13.51 26.40
C THR A 318 29.11 12.43 27.38
N PRO A 319 29.79 11.30 27.46
CA PRO A 319 29.71 10.40 28.62
C PRO A 319 30.55 10.94 29.76
N GLU A 320 30.09 10.94 31.00
CA GLU A 320 30.91 11.28 32.16
C GLU A 320 31.79 10.08 32.54
N PRO A 321 33.09 10.29 32.90
CA PRO A 321 34.00 11.41 32.65
C PRO A 321 34.98 11.11 31.51
N GLY A 322 34.92 11.81 30.42
CA GLY A 322 35.98 11.66 29.40
C GLY A 322 35.55 12.18 28.03
N ALA A 323 36.10 12.16 27.04
CA ALA A 323 36.18 12.64 25.67
C ALA A 323 34.88 13.18 25.07
N LEU A 324 34.89 14.45 24.73
CA LEU A 324 33.98 15.08 23.76
C LEU A 324 34.16 14.42 22.39
N VAL A 325 33.15 13.73 21.90
CA VAL A 325 33.15 13.24 20.51
C VAL A 325 32.33 14.20 19.68
N PRO A 326 32.94 15.13 18.95
CA PRO A 326 32.22 15.97 18.00
C PRO A 326 31.85 15.12 16.79
N ILE A 327 30.54 15.03 16.49
CA ILE A 327 30.06 14.36 15.30
C ILE A 327 29.72 15.43 14.27
N PRO A 328 30.47 15.54 13.18
CA PRO A 328 30.12 16.43 12.08
C PRO A 328 28.89 15.87 11.37
N GLY A 329 27.75 16.53 11.45
CA GLY A 329 26.52 16.08 10.82
C GLY A 329 25.53 17.22 10.65
N THR A 330 24.57 17.00 9.76
CA THR A 330 23.40 17.83 9.58
C THR A 330 22.43 17.61 10.75
N ASN A 331 21.48 18.53 10.97
CA ASN A 331 20.42 18.47 12.01
C ASN A 331 19.48 17.25 11.82
N SER A 332 19.98 16.12 11.41
CA SER A 332 19.21 14.93 11.07
C SER A 332 19.13 14.00 12.29
N VAL A 333 17.94 13.47 12.55
CA VAL A 333 17.73 12.40 13.54
C VAL A 333 18.58 11.17 13.23
N GLN A 334 18.88 10.92 11.94
CA GLN A 334 19.73 9.81 11.53
C GLN A 334 21.15 9.96 12.04
N ASP A 335 21.70 11.18 12.02
CA ASP A 335 23.05 11.44 12.51
C ASP A 335 23.11 11.27 14.03
N LEU A 336 22.10 11.77 14.74
CA LEU A 336 21.96 11.55 16.18
C LEU A 336 21.86 10.05 16.51
N ALA A 337 21.02 9.30 15.80
CA ALA A 337 20.87 7.86 16.02
C ALA A 337 22.17 7.08 15.76
N ARG A 338 22.93 7.43 14.71
CA ARG A 338 24.24 6.85 14.44
C ARG A 338 25.25 7.15 15.56
N ALA A 339 25.23 8.39 16.04
CA ALA A 339 26.08 8.82 17.14
C ALA A 339 25.82 8.03 18.43
N LEU A 340 24.56 7.94 18.81
CA LEU A 340 24.13 7.22 20.01
C LEU A 340 24.43 5.71 19.90
N ASN A 341 24.21 5.14 18.72
CA ASN A 341 24.53 3.73 18.48
C ASN A 341 26.04 3.46 18.54
N ALA A 342 26.88 4.38 18.03
CA ALA A 342 28.34 4.27 18.14
C ALA A 342 28.85 4.32 19.60
N LEU A 343 28.09 4.95 20.49
CA LEU A 343 28.35 5.02 21.94
C LEU A 343 27.77 3.83 22.71
N GLY A 344 27.13 2.88 22.01
CA GLY A 344 26.55 1.70 22.63
C GLY A 344 25.23 1.95 23.36
N VAL A 345 24.53 3.04 23.04
CA VAL A 345 23.21 3.35 23.60
C VAL A 345 22.20 2.32 23.14
N GLY A 346 21.48 1.72 24.07
CA GLY A 346 20.48 0.72 23.76
C GLY A 346 19.27 1.27 22.98
N PRO A 347 18.55 0.42 22.22
CA PRO A 347 17.38 0.85 21.46
C PRO A 347 16.30 1.50 22.33
N ARG A 348 16.11 1.05 23.57
CA ARG A 348 15.13 1.62 24.51
C ARG A 348 15.50 3.03 24.95
N ASP A 349 16.77 3.28 25.21
CA ASP A 349 17.26 4.62 25.59
C ASP A 349 17.15 5.58 24.39
N LEU A 350 17.43 5.10 23.17
CA LEU A 350 17.22 5.87 21.95
C LEU A 350 15.76 6.29 21.79
N VAL A 351 14.82 5.37 22.06
CA VAL A 351 13.38 5.67 22.05
C VAL A 351 13.03 6.75 23.07
N ALA A 352 13.49 6.62 24.31
CA ALA A 352 13.26 7.60 25.38
C ALA A 352 13.83 8.99 25.03
N ILE A 353 15.01 9.04 24.42
CA ILE A 353 15.60 10.29 23.93
C ILE A 353 14.78 10.94 22.83
N LEU A 354 14.30 10.15 21.86
CA LEU A 354 13.44 10.65 20.77
C LEU A 354 12.10 11.17 21.29
N GLN A 355 11.50 10.49 22.26
CA GLN A 355 10.28 10.95 22.94
C GLN A 355 10.51 12.25 23.70
N ALA A 356 11.62 12.37 24.42
CA ALA A 356 12.00 13.61 25.12
C ALA A 356 12.23 14.77 24.13
N LEU A 357 12.88 14.51 22.99
CA LEU A 357 13.06 15.48 21.91
C LEU A 357 11.72 15.96 21.35
N LYS A 358 10.77 15.04 21.18
CA LYS A 358 9.43 15.37 20.69
C LYS A 358 8.66 16.19 21.72
N ALA A 359 8.70 15.81 22.99
CA ALA A 359 8.06 16.52 24.09
C ALA A 359 8.64 17.93 24.28
N ALA A 360 9.94 18.12 24.08
CA ALA A 360 10.61 19.41 24.10
C ALA A 360 10.34 20.27 22.84
N GLY A 361 9.63 19.77 21.84
CA GLY A 361 9.39 20.47 20.56
C GLY A 361 10.62 20.57 19.66
N ALA A 362 11.74 19.93 20.03
CA ALA A 362 12.97 19.98 19.26
C ALA A 362 12.96 19.02 18.06
N LEU A 363 12.13 17.97 18.07
CA LEU A 363 11.97 17.04 16.95
C LEU A 363 10.95 17.60 15.94
N GLN A 364 11.43 17.99 14.77
CA GLN A 364 10.59 18.46 13.66
C GLN A 364 10.14 17.28 12.83
N GLY A 365 9.04 16.65 13.24
CA GLY A 365 8.45 15.47 12.61
C GLY A 365 7.43 14.80 13.51
N GLU A 366 6.71 13.84 12.95
CA GLU A 366 5.76 12.99 13.67
C GLU A 366 6.52 11.81 14.32
N LEU A 367 6.20 11.51 15.58
CA LEU A 367 6.68 10.31 16.27
C LEU A 367 5.49 9.35 16.45
N VAL A 368 5.60 8.15 15.88
CA VAL A 368 4.55 7.12 15.86
C VAL A 368 5.06 5.83 16.47
#